data_894fd7593428f52a0b738362ad3889b8
#
_entry.id   894fd7593428f52a0b738362ad3889b8
#
_cell.length_a   1.000
_cell.length_b   1.000
_cell.length_c   1.000
_cell.angle_alpha   90.00
_cell.angle_beta   90.00
_cell.angle_gamma   90.00
#
_symmetry.space_group_name_H-M   'P 1'
#
loop_
_entity.id
_entity.type
_entity.pdbx_description
1 polymer ?
#
loop_
_entity_poly.entity_id
_entity_poly.type
_entity_poly.pdbx_seq_one_letter_code
_entity_poly.pdbx_strand_id
1 'polypeptide(L)'
;DVYKRQLYSRGNVQVAAGSSFSGNAAAHNGGALCLDANDGEEERTVNVEGGCSFTGNSAGNLGGAVYVSGGSAEAPTVLNLRSTDSTRPVSFSGNFRGRSAGASTGGVPNSITVMGHVRLVMHADPDCLVSMEDPLYSFAGYSSTSSLRKTGEGTLGLGGISLCHFPVSVEGGTVRLGTNAGVRGMTRLDVAAGACLSFSLPRNPSQEAKWSAEGPVSLDSTAEIRVALPVMAGKEQEQSWKLVEGTTLSMAALPSVSYDAASAEAWKSEGSFSLKQENTAGKSALVLAWTRTPSPYDQWKKDHFADGTPEDQTVPDACPAGDGITNLMKYAAGLDPNKPCGSVTRLAVREENGECRLVLEWPVNTAATDVTFSVESTEDLVTWREEATVEPSGDRAEYLDSIVIDGNAPTRRFLRLKVSRE
;
A
#
# COMPACT_ATOMS: atom_id res chain seq x y z
N ASP A 1 -37.69 4.68 29.31
CA ASP A 1 -36.43 5.45 29.46
C ASP A 1 -35.26 4.48 29.62
N VAL A 2 -34.54 4.22 28.55
CA VAL A 2 -33.32 3.43 28.59
C VAL A 2 -32.19 4.39 28.89
N TYR A 3 -31.95 4.67 30.17
CA TYR A 3 -30.70 5.29 30.59
C TYR A 3 -29.57 4.28 30.36
N LYS A 4 -28.83 4.47 29.29
CA LYS A 4 -27.60 3.73 29.03
C LYS A 4 -26.55 4.21 30.03
N ARG A 5 -25.95 3.27 30.77
CA ARG A 5 -25.17 3.57 31.98
C ARG A 5 -23.70 3.80 31.66
N GLN A 6 -23.19 4.97 32.02
CA GLN A 6 -21.79 5.30 32.06
C GLN A 6 -21.16 4.89 33.39
N LEU A 7 -19.93 4.37 33.38
CA LEU A 7 -19.10 4.29 34.56
C LEU A 7 -18.32 5.59 34.70
N TYR A 8 -18.60 6.36 35.73
CA TYR A 8 -17.86 7.57 36.07
C TYR A 8 -16.99 7.31 37.31
N SER A 9 -15.71 7.72 37.25
CA SER A 9 -14.80 7.57 38.38
C SER A 9 -13.82 8.73 38.50
N ARG A 10 -13.43 9.04 39.73
CA ARG A 10 -12.31 9.91 40.10
C ARG A 10 -11.16 9.15 40.74
N GLY A 11 -11.29 7.86 40.92
CA GLY A 11 -10.31 6.99 41.55
C GLY A 11 -9.84 5.86 40.62
N ASN A 12 -9.13 4.91 41.22
CA ASN A 12 -8.67 3.73 40.52
C ASN A 12 -9.85 2.87 40.04
N VAL A 13 -9.72 2.29 38.84
CA VAL A 13 -10.75 1.43 38.25
C VAL A 13 -10.10 0.17 37.70
N GLN A 14 -10.72 -0.97 38.02
CA GLN A 14 -10.38 -2.25 37.42
C GLN A 14 -11.57 -2.72 36.57
N VAL A 15 -11.39 -2.80 35.24
CA VAL A 15 -12.35 -3.40 34.33
C VAL A 15 -11.92 -4.85 34.10
N ALA A 16 -12.70 -5.77 34.67
CA ALA A 16 -12.39 -7.20 34.62
C ALA A 16 -12.41 -7.72 33.15
N ALA A 17 -11.59 -8.74 32.90
CA ALA A 17 -11.52 -9.41 31.64
C ALA A 17 -12.90 -9.85 31.11
N GLY A 18 -13.15 -9.61 29.81
CA GLY A 18 -14.40 -9.97 29.14
C GLY A 18 -15.58 -9.04 29.42
N SER A 19 -15.37 -7.90 30.06
CA SER A 19 -16.43 -6.90 30.25
C SER A 19 -16.87 -6.30 28.91
N SER A 20 -18.17 -6.06 28.74
CA SER A 20 -18.74 -5.47 27.55
C SER A 20 -19.46 -4.16 27.85
N PHE A 21 -19.10 -3.12 27.12
CA PHE A 21 -19.72 -1.80 27.14
C PHE A 21 -20.34 -1.54 25.77
N SER A 22 -21.64 -1.77 25.63
CA SER A 22 -22.30 -1.69 24.32
C SER A 22 -23.42 -0.67 24.32
N GLY A 23 -23.38 0.21 23.32
CA GLY A 23 -24.43 1.17 23.05
C GLY A 23 -24.73 2.15 24.18
N ASN A 24 -23.78 2.40 25.11
CA ASN A 24 -23.96 3.38 26.16
C ASN A 24 -23.93 4.81 25.61
N ALA A 25 -24.65 5.72 26.26
CA ALA A 25 -24.72 7.10 25.81
C ALA A 25 -24.63 8.04 27.02
N ALA A 26 -23.66 8.95 26.93
CA ALA A 26 -23.47 10.02 27.91
C ALA A 26 -23.82 11.39 27.31
N ALA A 27 -24.41 12.26 28.10
CA ALA A 27 -24.72 13.63 27.65
C ALA A 27 -23.46 14.49 27.45
N HIS A 28 -22.40 14.18 28.20
CA HIS A 28 -21.14 14.93 28.16
C HIS A 28 -19.99 14.10 27.64
N ASN A 29 -19.14 13.60 28.50
CA ASN A 29 -17.90 12.92 28.14
C ASN A 29 -17.95 11.43 28.47
N GLY A 30 -17.24 10.56 27.69
CA GLY A 30 -17.05 9.15 27.97
C GLY A 30 -18.34 8.33 27.86
N GLY A 31 -18.74 7.94 26.66
CA GLY A 31 -20.00 7.21 26.44
C GLY A 31 -20.16 5.95 27.31
N ALA A 32 -19.08 5.21 27.53
CA ALA A 32 -19.03 4.05 28.41
C ALA A 32 -18.29 4.32 29.72
N LEU A 33 -17.12 4.96 29.65
CA LEU A 33 -16.22 5.19 30.76
C LEU A 33 -15.75 6.64 30.77
N CYS A 34 -15.93 7.33 31.91
CA CYS A 34 -15.45 8.68 32.14
C CYS A 34 -14.56 8.70 33.39
N LEU A 35 -13.31 9.04 33.18
CA LEU A 35 -12.29 9.16 34.21
C LEU A 35 -11.91 10.63 34.30
N ASP A 36 -12.18 11.24 35.44
CA ASP A 36 -11.98 12.67 35.66
C ASP A 36 -11.23 12.90 36.98
N ALA A 37 -9.91 12.83 36.92
CA ALA A 37 -9.03 12.94 38.10
C ALA A 37 -8.49 14.39 38.21
N ASN A 38 -9.37 15.35 38.50
CA ASN A 38 -9.03 16.77 38.49
C ASN A 38 -8.24 17.26 39.71
N ASP A 39 -8.05 16.45 40.74
CA ASP A 39 -7.34 16.81 41.98
C ASP A 39 -5.80 16.78 41.85
N GLY A 40 -5.25 15.93 40.98
CA GLY A 40 -3.81 15.90 40.66
C GLY A 40 -2.87 15.55 41.80
N GLU A 41 -3.39 15.13 42.96
CA GLU A 41 -2.58 14.85 44.16
C GLU A 41 -1.96 13.46 44.16
N GLU A 42 -2.62 12.49 43.50
CA GLU A 42 -2.17 11.11 43.42
C GLU A 42 -2.35 10.53 42.01
N GLU A 43 -1.44 9.62 41.63
CA GLU A 43 -1.60 8.86 40.39
C GLU A 43 -2.89 8.02 40.43
N ARG A 44 -3.71 8.11 39.42
CA ARG A 44 -4.92 7.29 39.25
C ARG A 44 -4.71 6.29 38.13
N THR A 45 -5.01 5.04 38.41
CA THR A 45 -4.80 3.95 37.47
C THR A 45 -6.12 3.31 37.08
N VAL A 46 -6.33 3.17 35.78
CA VAL A 46 -7.43 2.40 35.21
C VAL A 46 -6.85 1.27 34.36
N ASN A 47 -7.22 0.05 34.78
CA ASN A 47 -6.83 -1.16 34.06
C ASN A 47 -8.04 -1.73 33.28
N VAL A 48 -7.88 -1.98 32.02
CA VAL A 48 -8.83 -2.68 31.16
C VAL A 48 -8.17 -3.96 30.67
N GLU A 49 -8.68 -5.09 31.15
CA GLU A 49 -8.10 -6.40 30.88
C GLU A 49 -8.63 -7.04 29.58
N GLY A 50 -7.98 -8.10 29.11
CA GLY A 50 -8.27 -8.79 27.86
C GLY A 50 -9.73 -9.23 27.67
N GLY A 51 -10.22 -9.20 26.47
CA GLY A 51 -11.60 -9.52 26.10
C GLY A 51 -12.62 -8.42 26.41
N CYS A 52 -12.17 -7.25 26.87
CA CYS A 52 -13.07 -6.11 27.04
C CYS A 52 -13.45 -5.52 25.70
N SER A 53 -14.75 -5.24 25.51
CA SER A 53 -15.27 -4.64 24.28
C SER A 53 -16.03 -3.34 24.55
N PHE A 54 -15.76 -2.33 23.71
CA PHE A 54 -16.42 -1.03 23.72
C PHE A 54 -17.05 -0.80 22.36
N THR A 55 -18.35 -1.03 22.24
CA THR A 55 -19.01 -1.04 20.92
C THR A 55 -20.24 -0.11 20.89
N GLY A 56 -20.28 0.75 19.88
CA GLY A 56 -21.45 1.60 19.64
C GLY A 56 -21.75 2.61 20.75
N ASN A 57 -20.76 2.97 21.57
CA ASN A 57 -20.96 3.96 22.62
C ASN A 57 -20.91 5.39 22.06
N SER A 58 -21.57 6.33 22.75
CA SER A 58 -21.60 7.71 22.32
C SER A 58 -21.53 8.71 23.45
N ALA A 59 -20.86 9.83 23.19
CA ALA A 59 -20.76 10.95 24.10
C ALA A 59 -21.19 12.25 23.41
N GLY A 60 -21.90 13.12 24.12
CA GLY A 60 -22.31 14.43 23.62
C GLY A 60 -21.14 15.35 23.29
N ASN A 61 -20.04 15.22 24.03
CA ASN A 61 -18.84 16.02 23.80
C ASN A 61 -17.64 15.14 23.37
N LEU A 62 -16.96 14.49 24.30
CA LEU A 62 -15.64 13.88 24.11
C LEU A 62 -15.61 12.42 24.59
N GLY A 63 -14.73 11.60 23.95
CA GLY A 63 -14.54 10.20 24.33
C GLY A 63 -15.77 9.35 24.02
N GLY A 64 -15.98 8.99 22.77
CA GLY A 64 -17.14 8.19 22.35
C GLY A 64 -17.34 6.95 23.20
N ALA A 65 -16.27 6.19 23.46
CA ALA A 65 -16.28 5.12 24.45
C ALA A 65 -15.68 5.60 25.78
N VAL A 66 -14.45 6.11 25.77
CA VAL A 66 -13.68 6.43 26.96
C VAL A 66 -13.20 7.89 26.92
N TYR A 67 -13.41 8.58 28.01
CA TYR A 67 -12.82 9.89 28.30
C TYR A 67 -11.89 9.76 29.49
N VAL A 68 -10.67 10.24 29.34
CA VAL A 68 -9.66 10.26 30.39
C VAL A 68 -9.13 11.67 30.54
N SER A 69 -9.24 12.25 31.72
CA SER A 69 -8.71 13.57 32.01
C SER A 69 -8.10 13.67 33.39
N GLY A 70 -7.38 14.77 33.61
CA GLY A 70 -6.83 15.12 34.90
C GLY A 70 -5.39 14.66 35.08
N GLY A 71 -5.01 14.47 36.34
CA GLY A 71 -3.64 14.23 36.75
C GLY A 71 -2.77 15.50 36.77
N SER A 72 -1.53 15.35 37.20
CA SER A 72 -0.46 16.34 37.12
C SER A 72 0.77 15.72 36.46
N ALA A 73 1.81 16.49 36.21
CA ALA A 73 3.06 15.95 35.65
C ALA A 73 3.70 14.93 36.60
N GLU A 74 3.56 15.14 37.91
CA GLU A 74 4.09 14.29 38.95
C GLU A 74 3.18 13.07 39.25
N ALA A 75 1.87 13.24 39.09
CA ALA A 75 0.84 12.25 39.37
C ALA A 75 -0.14 12.12 38.19
N PRO A 76 0.27 11.53 37.06
CA PRO A 76 -0.58 11.40 35.87
C PRO A 76 -1.71 10.40 36.10
N THR A 77 -2.80 10.57 35.33
CA THR A 77 -3.80 9.53 35.21
C THR A 77 -3.30 8.46 34.24
N VAL A 78 -3.28 7.19 34.64
CA VAL A 78 -2.79 6.07 33.83
C VAL A 78 -3.96 5.25 33.30
N LEU A 79 -4.07 5.10 32.00
CA LEU A 79 -4.98 4.16 31.36
C LEU A 79 -4.18 3.02 30.74
N ASN A 80 -4.35 1.82 31.30
CA ASN A 80 -3.75 0.59 30.80
C ASN A 80 -4.79 -0.23 30.03
N LEU A 81 -4.55 -0.50 28.76
CA LEU A 81 -5.27 -1.49 27.96
C LEU A 81 -4.37 -2.71 27.82
N ARG A 82 -4.76 -3.85 28.37
CA ARG A 82 -3.94 -5.06 28.41
C ARG A 82 -4.63 -6.22 27.71
N SER A 83 -4.05 -6.72 26.64
CA SER A 83 -4.48 -7.95 25.95
C SER A 83 -3.47 -9.06 26.21
N THR A 84 -3.86 -10.07 26.96
CA THR A 84 -3.02 -11.19 27.42
C THR A 84 -3.57 -12.55 27.01
N ASP A 85 -4.64 -12.58 26.21
CA ASP A 85 -5.28 -13.77 25.66
C ASP A 85 -5.54 -13.52 24.16
N SER A 86 -4.90 -14.30 23.29
CA SER A 86 -4.98 -14.15 21.83
C SER A 86 -6.39 -14.34 21.26
N THR A 87 -7.25 -15.04 21.98
CA THR A 87 -8.65 -15.27 21.59
C THR A 87 -9.58 -14.14 22.04
N ARG A 88 -9.11 -13.24 22.89
CA ARG A 88 -9.91 -12.22 23.58
C ARG A 88 -9.27 -10.84 23.51
N PRO A 89 -9.32 -10.15 22.36
CA PRO A 89 -8.75 -8.82 22.21
C PRO A 89 -9.46 -7.78 23.09
N VAL A 90 -8.75 -6.72 23.44
CA VAL A 90 -9.40 -5.46 23.85
C VAL A 90 -9.82 -4.73 22.58
N SER A 91 -11.10 -4.42 22.44
CA SER A 91 -11.66 -3.89 21.18
C SER A 91 -12.52 -2.65 21.35
N PHE A 92 -12.39 -1.75 20.38
CA PHE A 92 -13.19 -0.53 20.24
C PHE A 92 -13.72 -0.41 18.83
N SER A 93 -15.06 -0.28 18.69
CA SER A 93 -15.69 -0.13 17.36
C SER A 93 -17.03 0.61 17.41
N GLY A 94 -17.27 1.45 16.40
CA GLY A 94 -18.53 2.16 16.22
C GLY A 94 -18.82 3.17 17.34
N ASN A 95 -17.80 3.72 18.02
CA ASN A 95 -17.98 4.71 19.07
C ASN A 95 -17.91 6.13 18.51
N PHE A 96 -18.71 7.05 19.06
CA PHE A 96 -18.85 8.41 18.53
C PHE A 96 -18.80 9.49 19.59
N ARG A 97 -18.06 10.57 19.36
CA ARG A 97 -18.12 11.83 20.11
C ARG A 97 -18.96 12.88 19.38
N GLY A 98 -19.45 13.87 20.12
CA GLY A 98 -20.30 14.92 19.55
C GLY A 98 -21.67 14.40 19.09
N ARG A 99 -22.14 13.29 19.65
CA ARG A 99 -23.45 12.70 19.36
C ARG A 99 -24.36 12.85 20.58
N SER A 100 -25.49 13.52 20.42
CA SER A 100 -26.47 13.67 21.48
C SER A 100 -26.96 12.31 21.98
N ALA A 101 -27.21 12.21 23.28
CA ALA A 101 -27.73 10.98 23.88
C ALA A 101 -29.05 10.57 23.24
N GLY A 102 -29.12 9.33 22.76
CA GLY A 102 -30.30 8.79 22.08
C GLY A 102 -30.34 9.02 20.56
N ALA A 103 -29.45 9.84 19.98
CA ALA A 103 -29.38 10.00 18.53
C ALA A 103 -28.79 8.75 17.85
N SER A 104 -29.40 8.30 16.76
CA SER A 104 -28.90 7.19 15.94
C SER A 104 -27.88 7.64 14.88
N THR A 105 -27.82 8.94 14.59
CA THR A 105 -26.96 9.54 13.56
C THR A 105 -26.18 10.72 14.11
N GLY A 106 -25.17 11.17 13.35
CA GLY A 106 -24.30 12.28 13.73
C GLY A 106 -23.12 11.84 14.61
N GLY A 107 -22.29 12.81 14.99
CA GLY A 107 -21.06 12.60 15.73
C GLY A 107 -19.87 12.22 14.84
N VAL A 108 -18.70 12.16 15.45
CA VAL A 108 -17.42 11.81 14.82
C VAL A 108 -16.91 10.52 15.45
N PRO A 109 -16.45 9.52 14.68
CA PRO A 109 -15.85 8.32 15.22
C PRO A 109 -14.74 8.65 16.23
N ASN A 110 -14.77 8.02 17.39
CA ASN A 110 -13.80 8.26 18.45
C ASN A 110 -13.90 7.19 19.54
N SER A 111 -12.82 6.47 19.77
CA SER A 111 -12.73 5.51 20.86
C SER A 111 -12.41 6.21 22.19
N ILE A 112 -11.26 6.85 22.25
CA ILE A 112 -10.71 7.43 23.48
C ILE A 112 -10.38 8.90 23.24
N THR A 113 -10.76 9.76 24.16
CA THR A 113 -10.25 11.13 24.24
C THR A 113 -9.40 11.31 25.48
N VAL A 114 -8.21 11.88 25.29
CA VAL A 114 -7.21 12.16 26.32
C VAL A 114 -7.11 13.66 26.53
N MET A 115 -7.14 14.11 27.80
CA MET A 115 -7.03 15.52 28.18
C MET A 115 -6.29 15.69 29.52
N GLY A 116 -5.31 16.59 29.58
CA GLY A 116 -4.50 16.80 30.78
C GLY A 116 -3.24 15.95 30.80
N HIS A 117 -2.85 15.46 31.97
CA HIS A 117 -1.65 14.64 32.18
C HIS A 117 -2.03 13.16 32.20
N VAL A 118 -2.05 12.52 31.03
CA VAL A 118 -2.48 11.12 30.90
C VAL A 118 -1.36 10.25 30.31
N ARG A 119 -1.08 9.14 30.96
CA ARG A 119 -0.20 8.09 30.44
C ARG A 119 -1.07 6.94 29.91
N LEU A 120 -1.13 6.82 28.56
CA LEU A 120 -1.86 5.76 27.91
C LEU A 120 -0.89 4.61 27.58
N VAL A 121 -1.13 3.42 28.15
CA VAL A 121 -0.33 2.22 27.91
C VAL A 121 -1.18 1.19 27.19
N MET A 122 -0.75 0.79 26.01
CA MET A 122 -1.38 -0.26 25.22
C MET A 122 -0.45 -1.47 25.17
N HIS A 123 -0.75 -2.45 26.00
CA HIS A 123 0.03 -3.67 26.12
C HIS A 123 -0.67 -4.84 25.43
N ALA A 124 0.08 -5.56 24.59
CA ALA A 124 -0.38 -6.82 24.01
C ALA A 124 0.73 -7.85 24.12
N ASP A 125 0.45 -9.00 24.73
CA ASP A 125 1.33 -10.16 24.77
C ASP A 125 1.48 -10.77 23.36
N PRO A 126 2.44 -11.67 23.11
CA PRO A 126 2.57 -12.35 21.82
C PRO A 126 1.23 -12.90 21.31
N ASP A 127 0.96 -12.73 20.01
CA ASP A 127 -0.28 -13.11 19.34
C ASP A 127 -1.56 -12.42 19.82
N CYS A 128 -1.45 -11.51 20.79
CA CYS A 128 -2.58 -10.74 21.32
C CYS A 128 -2.79 -9.42 20.56
N LEU A 129 -4.02 -8.89 20.65
CA LEU A 129 -4.45 -7.71 19.91
C LEU A 129 -5.18 -6.71 20.82
N VAL A 130 -4.76 -5.45 20.78
CA VAL A 130 -5.60 -4.30 21.11
C VAL A 130 -6.10 -3.70 19.81
N SER A 131 -7.42 -3.71 19.55
CA SER A 131 -8.03 -3.26 18.30
C SER A 131 -8.82 -1.99 18.53
N MET A 132 -8.46 -0.93 17.79
CA MET A 132 -9.15 0.35 17.81
C MET A 132 -9.57 0.71 16.38
N GLU A 133 -10.80 0.42 16.02
CA GLU A 133 -11.36 0.81 14.71
C GLU A 133 -11.67 2.30 14.64
N ASP A 134 -12.08 2.88 15.78
CA ASP A 134 -12.32 4.32 15.91
C ASP A 134 -11.08 5.04 16.44
N PRO A 135 -10.83 6.31 16.03
CA PRO A 135 -9.63 7.06 16.38
C PRO A 135 -9.46 7.38 17.86
N LEU A 136 -8.21 7.55 18.27
CA LEU A 136 -7.80 8.32 19.45
C LEU A 136 -7.89 9.82 19.17
N TYR A 137 -8.17 10.59 20.19
CA TYR A 137 -8.21 12.05 20.09
C TYR A 137 -7.58 12.72 21.33
N SER A 138 -6.78 13.76 21.08
CA SER A 138 -6.30 14.68 22.10
C SER A 138 -6.34 16.11 21.57
N PHE A 139 -6.28 17.08 22.47
CA PHE A 139 -6.26 18.49 22.12
C PHE A 139 -4.84 19.07 22.17
N ALA A 140 -4.46 19.84 21.15
CA ALA A 140 -3.26 20.65 21.19
C ALA A 140 -3.29 21.60 22.39
N GLY A 141 -2.18 21.70 23.11
CA GLY A 141 -2.04 22.56 24.28
C GLY A 141 -2.62 22.03 25.60
N TYR A 142 -3.49 21.01 25.59
CA TYR A 142 -4.06 20.42 26.80
C TYR A 142 -3.49 19.04 27.14
N SER A 143 -2.72 18.46 26.24
CA SER A 143 -2.23 17.07 26.38
C SER A 143 -0.71 16.98 26.17
N SER A 144 0.02 18.08 26.21
CA SER A 144 1.47 18.12 25.90
C SER A 144 2.33 17.26 26.85
N THR A 145 1.85 17.01 28.05
CA THR A 145 2.49 16.15 29.05
C THR A 145 1.92 14.74 29.12
N SER A 146 0.92 14.43 28.30
CA SER A 146 0.43 13.09 28.09
C SER A 146 1.43 12.26 27.26
N SER A 147 1.25 10.94 27.25
CA SER A 147 2.04 10.04 26.41
C SER A 147 1.24 8.80 26.00
N LEU A 148 1.60 8.21 24.88
CA LEU A 148 1.17 6.87 24.49
C LEU A 148 2.38 5.95 24.40
N ARG A 149 2.29 4.79 25.05
CA ARG A 149 3.29 3.73 25.01
C ARG A 149 2.64 2.44 24.50
N LYS A 150 3.11 1.91 23.38
CA LYS A 150 2.80 0.55 22.94
C LYS A 150 3.89 -0.37 23.47
N THR A 151 3.50 -1.37 24.26
CA THR A 151 4.40 -2.34 24.89
C THR A 151 3.98 -3.78 24.60
N GLY A 152 4.87 -4.74 24.88
CA GLY A 152 4.63 -6.17 24.61
C GLY A 152 4.75 -6.53 23.13
N GLU A 153 4.93 -7.82 22.84
CA GLU A 153 5.24 -8.34 21.52
C GLU A 153 4.03 -8.47 20.57
N GLY A 154 2.82 -8.32 21.08
CA GLY A 154 1.59 -8.40 20.29
C GLY A 154 1.30 -7.13 19.50
N THR A 155 0.08 -7.02 19.01
CA THR A 155 -0.33 -5.98 18.03
C THR A 155 -1.24 -4.93 18.67
N LEU A 156 -1.00 -3.66 18.30
CA LEU A 156 -1.96 -2.56 18.39
C LEU A 156 -2.47 -2.26 16.97
N GLY A 157 -3.76 -2.49 16.71
CA GLY A 157 -4.42 -2.16 15.45
C GLY A 157 -5.16 -0.83 15.53
N LEU A 158 -4.89 0.10 14.60
CA LEU A 158 -5.57 1.39 14.51
C LEU A 158 -6.31 1.50 13.17
N GLY A 159 -7.62 1.77 13.22
CA GLY A 159 -8.50 1.81 12.05
C GLY A 159 -8.70 3.20 11.43
N GLY A 160 -8.70 4.26 12.22
CA GLY A 160 -8.98 5.63 11.79
C GLY A 160 -7.79 6.58 11.92
N ILE A 161 -8.02 7.86 11.64
CA ILE A 161 -6.99 8.90 11.82
C ILE A 161 -7.03 9.40 13.26
N SER A 162 -6.03 9.00 14.04
CA SER A 162 -5.85 9.42 15.43
C SER A 162 -5.09 10.75 15.51
N LEU A 163 -5.49 11.62 16.43
CA LEU A 163 -4.82 12.87 16.75
C LEU A 163 -4.20 12.79 18.14
N CYS A 164 -2.88 12.73 18.19
CA CYS A 164 -2.10 12.52 19.41
C CYS A 164 -1.12 13.70 19.59
N HIS A 165 -1.53 14.79 20.27
CA HIS A 165 -0.68 15.96 20.51
C HIS A 165 0.27 15.74 21.71
N PHE A 166 0.92 14.58 21.74
CA PHE A 166 1.85 14.16 22.79
C PHE A 166 2.86 13.16 22.22
N PRO A 167 3.93 12.80 22.98
CA PRO A 167 4.89 11.77 22.57
C PRO A 167 4.23 10.41 22.43
N VAL A 168 4.63 9.68 21.37
CA VAL A 168 4.25 8.30 21.14
C VAL A 168 5.51 7.45 21.09
N SER A 169 5.53 6.34 21.87
CA SER A 169 6.60 5.35 21.82
C SER A 169 6.08 3.96 21.48
N VAL A 170 6.75 3.30 20.53
CA VAL A 170 6.52 1.89 20.20
C VAL A 170 7.72 1.11 20.74
N GLU A 171 7.53 0.48 21.91
CA GLU A 171 8.61 -0.13 22.68
C GLU A 171 8.77 -1.63 22.39
N GLY A 172 7.81 -2.23 21.67
CA GLY A 172 7.87 -3.62 21.21
C GLY A 172 6.63 -4.03 20.44
N GLY A 173 6.71 -5.18 19.78
CA GLY A 173 5.65 -5.74 18.95
C GLY A 173 5.27 -4.88 17.77
N THR A 174 4.03 -4.94 17.35
CA THR A 174 3.56 -4.31 16.11
C THR A 174 2.52 -3.21 16.37
N VAL A 175 2.66 -2.05 15.71
CA VAL A 175 1.54 -1.14 15.48
C VAL A 175 1.10 -1.24 14.03
N ARG A 176 -0.15 -1.65 13.82
CA ARG A 176 -0.74 -1.84 12.50
C ARG A 176 -1.72 -0.71 12.17
N LEU A 177 -1.45 0.01 11.09
CA LEU A 177 -2.36 1.02 10.53
C LEU A 177 -3.16 0.45 9.36
N GLY A 178 -4.48 0.55 9.45
CA GLY A 178 -5.38 0.23 8.33
C GLY A 178 -5.21 1.17 7.13
N THR A 179 -5.85 0.85 6.01
CA THR A 179 -5.72 1.60 4.75
C THR A 179 -6.00 3.09 4.90
N ASN A 180 -7.04 3.44 5.66
CA ASN A 180 -7.43 4.83 5.91
C ASN A 180 -6.98 5.34 7.29
N ALA A 181 -6.14 4.58 7.99
CA ALA A 181 -5.64 4.94 9.30
C ALA A 181 -4.38 5.80 9.23
N GLY A 182 -4.16 6.58 10.27
CA GLY A 182 -2.97 7.37 10.49
C GLY A 182 -2.88 7.89 11.92
N VAL A 183 -1.69 8.34 12.32
CA VAL A 183 -1.48 9.03 13.60
C VAL A 183 -0.82 10.37 13.33
N ARG A 184 -1.42 11.45 13.80
CA ARG A 184 -1.00 12.82 13.50
C ARG A 184 -0.84 13.68 14.74
N GLY A 185 -0.08 14.76 14.61
CA GLY A 185 0.10 15.78 15.63
C GLY A 185 1.05 15.39 16.77
N MET A 186 1.71 14.26 16.68
CA MET A 186 2.63 13.77 17.72
C MET A 186 3.76 14.78 17.94
N THR A 187 4.04 15.12 19.20
CA THR A 187 5.18 15.96 19.53
C THR A 187 6.52 15.24 19.37
N ARG A 188 6.49 13.89 19.36
CA ARG A 188 7.63 13.01 19.12
C ARG A 188 7.13 11.60 18.78
N LEU A 189 7.88 10.88 17.96
CA LEU A 189 7.70 9.44 17.74
C LEU A 189 9.03 8.71 17.97
N ASP A 190 9.02 7.72 18.86
CA ASP A 190 10.14 6.84 19.10
C ASP A 190 9.73 5.38 18.80
N VAL A 191 10.50 4.70 17.97
CA VAL A 191 10.31 3.28 17.64
C VAL A 191 11.55 2.52 18.07
N ALA A 192 11.39 1.64 19.04
CA ALA A 192 12.48 0.90 19.66
C ALA A 192 12.99 -0.27 18.79
N ALA A 193 14.09 -0.86 19.21
CA ALA A 193 14.67 -2.04 18.59
C ALA A 193 13.66 -3.20 18.50
N GLY A 194 13.58 -3.82 17.31
CA GLY A 194 12.68 -4.95 17.03
C GLY A 194 11.19 -4.61 16.99
N ALA A 195 10.81 -3.35 17.23
CA ALA A 195 9.42 -2.94 17.09
C ALA A 195 9.05 -2.78 15.60
N CYS A 196 7.79 -3.06 15.26
CA CYS A 196 7.31 -3.08 13.89
C CYS A 196 6.21 -2.02 13.65
N LEU A 197 6.38 -1.21 12.61
CA LEU A 197 5.32 -0.39 12.05
C LEU A 197 4.74 -1.10 10.81
N SER A 198 3.47 -1.46 10.89
CA SER A 198 2.77 -2.18 9.82
C SER A 198 1.73 -1.29 9.14
N PHE A 199 1.74 -1.26 7.83
CA PHE A 199 0.92 -0.37 7.00
C PHE A 199 0.08 -1.16 5.99
N SER A 200 -1.22 -0.91 5.96
CA SER A 200 -2.02 -1.20 4.78
C SER A 200 -2.04 0.05 3.91
N LEU A 201 -1.50 -0.04 2.69
CA LEU A 201 -1.35 1.12 1.81
C LEU A 201 -2.58 1.31 0.91
N PRO A 202 -3.00 2.56 0.66
CA PRO A 202 -4.05 2.85 -0.31
C PRO A 202 -3.49 2.74 -1.73
N ARG A 203 -4.37 2.42 -2.69
CA ARG A 203 -4.03 2.40 -4.12
C ARG A 203 -3.62 3.77 -4.65
N ASN A 204 -4.29 4.82 -4.18
CA ASN A 204 -3.96 6.21 -4.51
C ASN A 204 -3.21 6.80 -3.32
N PRO A 205 -1.88 6.98 -3.40
CA PRO A 205 -1.10 7.54 -2.31
C PRO A 205 -1.58 8.95 -1.93
N SER A 206 -1.68 9.20 -0.63
CA SER A 206 -1.88 10.54 -0.10
C SER A 206 -0.53 11.27 -0.01
N GLN A 207 -0.55 12.59 -0.15
CA GLN A 207 0.62 13.42 0.16
C GLN A 207 0.94 13.45 1.67
N GLU A 208 -0.02 13.07 2.51
CA GLU A 208 0.13 13.02 3.95
C GLU A 208 0.74 11.69 4.41
N ALA A 209 1.69 11.76 5.33
CA ALA A 209 2.29 10.57 5.94
C ALA A 209 1.28 9.81 6.81
N LYS A 210 1.44 8.49 6.89
CA LYS A 210 0.67 7.63 7.80
C LYS A 210 0.94 7.96 9.27
N TRP A 211 2.20 8.23 9.60
CA TRP A 211 2.62 8.77 10.90
C TRP A 211 3.18 10.17 10.66
N SER A 212 2.56 11.19 11.22
CA SER A 212 3.00 12.58 11.09
C SER A 212 3.23 13.21 12.46
N ALA A 213 4.50 13.47 12.77
CA ALA A 213 4.92 14.17 13.98
C ALA A 213 5.17 15.66 13.68
N GLU A 214 4.80 16.50 14.63
CA GLU A 214 5.17 17.92 14.66
C GLU A 214 6.58 18.15 15.23
N GLY A 215 7.17 17.12 15.81
CA GLY A 215 8.52 17.08 16.37
C GLY A 215 9.38 15.99 15.74
N PRO A 216 10.47 15.60 16.45
CA PRO A 216 11.42 14.61 15.94
C PRO A 216 10.82 13.20 15.90
N VAL A 217 11.34 12.41 14.95
CA VAL A 217 11.09 10.98 14.83
C VAL A 217 12.40 10.23 15.00
N SER A 218 12.41 9.18 15.81
CA SER A 218 13.54 8.26 15.99
C SER A 218 13.11 6.83 15.68
N LEU A 219 13.79 6.19 14.74
CA LEU A 219 13.62 4.77 14.43
C LEU A 219 14.91 4.04 14.76
N ASP A 220 14.83 3.00 15.60
CA ASP A 220 15.97 2.13 15.82
C ASP A 220 16.37 1.42 14.52
N SER A 221 17.65 1.10 14.35
CA SER A 221 18.19 0.44 13.16
C SER A 221 17.66 -0.98 12.93
N THR A 222 17.11 -1.59 13.97
CA THR A 222 16.48 -2.93 13.92
C THR A 222 14.96 -2.86 13.92
N ALA A 223 14.38 -1.66 13.87
CA ALA A 223 12.94 -1.50 13.68
C ALA A 223 12.51 -2.04 12.32
N GLU A 224 11.33 -2.63 12.26
CA GLU A 224 10.79 -3.22 11.03
C GLU A 224 9.67 -2.37 10.42
N ILE A 225 9.63 -2.34 9.10
CA ILE A 225 8.49 -1.82 8.33
C ILE A 225 7.81 -3.00 7.64
N ARG A 226 6.53 -3.20 7.92
CA ARG A 226 5.72 -4.22 7.25
C ARG A 226 4.64 -3.57 6.40
N VAL A 227 4.50 -4.04 5.15
CA VAL A 227 3.62 -3.40 4.16
C VAL A 227 2.68 -4.43 3.54
N ALA A 228 1.39 -4.16 3.65
CA ALA A 228 0.35 -4.78 2.83
C ALA A 228 0.00 -3.81 1.69
N LEU A 229 0.21 -4.27 0.46
CA LEU A 229 0.00 -3.48 -0.76
C LEU A 229 -1.45 -3.60 -1.24
N PRO A 230 -1.98 -2.59 -1.94
CA PRO A 230 -3.29 -2.70 -2.59
C PRO A 230 -3.22 -3.69 -3.76
N VAL A 231 -4.39 -4.20 -4.16
CA VAL A 231 -4.48 -5.03 -5.37
C VAL A 231 -4.04 -4.22 -6.59
N MET A 232 -3.09 -4.75 -7.36
CA MET A 232 -2.59 -4.14 -8.59
C MET A 232 -3.64 -4.25 -9.71
N ALA A 233 -3.83 -3.19 -10.50
CA ALA A 233 -4.75 -3.18 -11.65
C ALA A 233 -4.04 -3.38 -13.00
N GLY A 234 -2.73 -3.58 -13.01
CA GLY A 234 -1.95 -3.89 -14.20
C GLY A 234 -1.55 -2.69 -15.07
N LYS A 235 -1.87 -1.46 -14.65
CA LYS A 235 -1.49 -0.21 -15.36
C LYS A 235 -1.04 0.88 -14.38
N GLU A 236 -0.45 0.49 -13.27
CA GLU A 236 0.03 1.44 -12.27
C GLU A 236 1.17 2.28 -12.85
N GLN A 237 1.07 3.59 -12.59
CA GLN A 237 2.18 4.52 -12.72
C GLN A 237 3.11 4.37 -11.52
N GLU A 238 4.23 5.07 -11.51
CA GLU A 238 5.09 5.17 -10.33
C GLU A 238 4.28 5.58 -9.11
N GLN A 239 4.51 4.91 -7.99
CA GLN A 239 3.80 5.11 -6.74
C GLN A 239 4.77 5.52 -5.63
N SER A 240 4.31 6.39 -4.74
CA SER A 240 5.11 6.84 -3.60
C SER A 240 4.23 7.04 -2.38
N TRP A 241 4.54 6.35 -1.28
CA TRP A 241 3.79 6.44 -0.02
C TRP A 241 4.68 7.00 1.09
N LYS A 242 4.29 8.11 1.68
CA LYS A 242 4.92 8.62 2.90
C LYS A 242 4.46 7.76 4.09
N LEU A 243 5.38 7.03 4.68
CA LEU A 243 5.10 6.15 5.81
C LEU A 243 5.17 6.91 7.13
N VAL A 244 6.26 7.64 7.34
CA VAL A 244 6.54 8.39 8.58
C VAL A 244 7.11 9.77 8.21
N GLU A 245 6.72 10.82 8.92
CA GLU A 245 7.21 12.17 8.75
C GLU A 245 7.38 12.88 10.10
N GLY A 246 8.42 13.70 10.23
CA GLY A 246 8.65 14.57 11.38
C GLY A 246 9.54 15.77 11.02
N THR A 247 9.85 16.64 12.01
CA THR A 247 10.80 17.74 11.78
C THR A 247 12.21 17.22 11.48
N THR A 248 12.57 16.12 12.11
CA THR A 248 13.79 15.34 11.83
C THR A 248 13.45 13.87 11.85
N LEU A 249 14.18 13.08 11.07
CA LEU A 249 14.10 11.63 11.07
C LEU A 249 15.49 11.07 11.38
N SER A 250 15.66 10.52 12.58
CA SER A 250 16.89 9.94 13.05
C SER A 250 16.83 8.42 12.97
N MET A 251 17.75 7.83 12.22
CA MET A 251 17.94 6.38 12.12
C MET A 251 19.40 6.12 11.71
N ALA A 252 20.04 5.08 12.26
CA ALA A 252 21.42 4.72 11.91
C ALA A 252 21.52 4.07 10.53
N ALA A 253 20.45 3.38 10.09
CA ALA A 253 20.30 2.79 8.78
C ALA A 253 18.80 2.78 8.40
N LEU A 254 18.50 2.62 7.13
CA LEU A 254 17.11 2.40 6.69
C LEU A 254 16.59 1.09 7.31
N PRO A 255 15.37 1.09 7.89
CA PRO A 255 14.77 -0.12 8.45
C PRO A 255 14.51 -1.17 7.36
N SER A 256 14.48 -2.43 7.76
CA SER A 256 14.08 -3.52 6.88
C SER A 256 12.62 -3.39 6.49
N VAL A 257 12.29 -3.71 5.22
CA VAL A 257 10.91 -3.73 4.73
C VAL A 257 10.52 -5.15 4.39
N SER A 258 9.44 -5.61 4.99
CA SER A 258 8.78 -6.87 4.62
C SER A 258 7.42 -6.57 3.99
N TYR A 259 7.02 -7.41 3.05
CA TYR A 259 5.76 -7.26 2.30
C TYR A 259 4.87 -8.48 2.57
N ASP A 260 3.56 -8.24 2.64
CA ASP A 260 2.61 -9.34 2.58
C ASP A 260 2.76 -10.07 1.25
N ALA A 261 3.12 -11.36 1.30
CA ALA A 261 3.45 -12.16 0.12
C ALA A 261 2.32 -12.17 -0.92
N ALA A 262 1.07 -12.33 -0.49
CA ALA A 262 -0.07 -12.39 -1.39
C ALA A 262 -0.30 -11.09 -2.17
N SER A 263 -0.01 -9.93 -1.56
CA SER A 263 -0.16 -8.63 -2.21
C SER A 263 1.07 -8.18 -3.00
N ALA A 264 2.25 -8.71 -2.70
CA ALA A 264 3.51 -8.20 -3.24
C ALA A 264 3.92 -8.83 -4.58
N GLU A 265 3.51 -10.05 -4.89
CA GLU A 265 3.95 -10.78 -6.09
C GLU A 265 3.69 -10.00 -7.38
N ALA A 266 2.45 -9.52 -7.58
CA ALA A 266 2.09 -8.74 -8.76
C ALA A 266 2.89 -7.43 -8.89
N TRP A 267 3.17 -6.76 -7.78
CA TRP A 267 3.96 -5.53 -7.78
C TRP A 267 5.44 -5.79 -8.10
N LYS A 268 6.01 -6.87 -7.57
CA LYS A 268 7.41 -7.25 -7.80
C LYS A 268 7.66 -7.78 -9.20
N SER A 269 6.68 -8.42 -9.82
CA SER A 269 6.80 -8.89 -11.21
C SER A 269 6.84 -7.74 -12.21
N GLU A 270 6.24 -6.58 -11.90
CA GLU A 270 6.17 -5.44 -12.80
C GLU A 270 7.08 -4.27 -12.42
N GLY A 271 7.75 -4.33 -11.25
CA GLY A 271 8.59 -3.23 -10.79
C GLY A 271 9.40 -3.54 -9.56
N SER A 272 10.03 -2.52 -9.02
CA SER A 272 10.88 -2.61 -7.84
C SER A 272 10.48 -1.60 -6.79
N PHE A 273 10.65 -1.98 -5.51
CA PHE A 273 10.44 -1.10 -4.37
C PHE A 273 11.77 -0.54 -3.88
N SER A 274 11.76 0.72 -3.48
CA SER A 274 12.85 1.37 -2.75
C SER A 274 12.30 2.11 -1.54
N LEU A 275 12.96 1.93 -0.39
CA LEU A 275 12.72 2.75 0.80
C LEU A 275 13.77 3.84 0.82
N LYS A 276 13.36 5.10 1.03
CA LYS A 276 14.26 6.25 1.04
C LYS A 276 13.85 7.27 2.08
N GLN A 277 14.84 8.01 2.59
CA GLN A 277 14.59 9.21 3.35
C GLN A 277 14.54 10.41 2.41
N GLU A 278 13.49 11.19 2.48
CA GLU A 278 13.34 12.45 1.76
C GLU A 278 13.36 13.60 2.75
N ASN A 279 14.12 14.64 2.42
CA ASN A 279 14.19 15.86 3.20
C ASN A 279 13.63 17.02 2.37
N THR A 280 12.65 17.70 2.93
CA THR A 280 12.04 18.91 2.38
C THR A 280 12.20 20.03 3.39
N ALA A 281 11.88 21.29 3.03
CA ALA A 281 12.06 22.42 3.93
C ALA A 281 11.35 22.20 5.29
N GLY A 282 12.15 21.96 6.34
CA GLY A 282 11.70 21.77 7.72
C GLY A 282 11.09 20.42 8.08
N LYS A 283 11.13 19.42 7.17
CA LYS A 283 10.61 18.08 7.42
C LYS A 283 11.48 16.99 6.79
N SER A 284 11.49 15.83 7.44
CA SER A 284 12.10 14.60 6.96
C SER A 284 11.07 13.48 6.94
N ALA A 285 11.00 12.72 5.87
CA ALA A 285 10.05 11.63 5.71
C ALA A 285 10.73 10.32 5.29
N LEU A 286 10.17 9.19 5.76
CA LEU A 286 10.44 7.86 5.26
C LEU A 286 9.41 7.53 4.18
N VAL A 287 9.89 7.29 2.98
CA VAL A 287 9.05 7.11 1.78
C VAL A 287 9.31 5.75 1.17
N LEU A 288 8.27 4.98 0.95
CA LEU A 288 8.30 3.79 0.12
C LEU A 288 7.89 4.20 -1.30
N ALA A 289 8.79 3.99 -2.26
CA ALA A 289 8.53 4.22 -3.68
C ALA A 289 8.51 2.90 -4.44
N TRP A 290 7.63 2.80 -5.42
CA TRP A 290 7.62 1.74 -6.40
C TRP A 290 7.81 2.33 -7.79
N THR A 291 8.74 1.74 -8.52
CA THR A 291 9.08 2.13 -9.88
C THR A 291 8.83 0.95 -10.81
N ARG A 292 8.07 1.16 -11.86
CA ARG A 292 7.80 0.12 -12.84
C ARG A 292 9.08 -0.25 -13.61
N THR A 293 9.29 -1.52 -13.81
CA THR A 293 10.33 -2.00 -14.73
C THR A 293 9.86 -1.69 -16.15
N PRO A 294 10.63 -0.93 -16.94
CA PRO A 294 10.27 -0.67 -18.33
C PRO A 294 10.12 -1.99 -19.09
N SER A 295 9.08 -2.11 -19.90
CA SER A 295 8.98 -3.24 -20.82
C SER A 295 10.15 -3.23 -21.82
N PRO A 296 10.51 -4.36 -22.44
CA PRO A 296 11.53 -4.39 -23.49
C PRO A 296 11.25 -3.38 -24.60
N TYR A 297 9.98 -3.21 -24.98
CA TYR A 297 9.57 -2.19 -25.97
C TYR A 297 9.77 -0.75 -25.45
N ASP A 298 9.45 -0.47 -24.18
CA ASP A 298 9.66 0.86 -23.60
C ASP A 298 11.15 1.21 -23.51
N GLN A 299 11.98 0.21 -23.22
CA GLN A 299 13.43 0.39 -23.27
C GLN A 299 13.91 0.68 -24.70
N TRP A 300 13.47 -0.11 -25.68
CA TRP A 300 13.77 0.13 -27.10
C TRP A 300 13.31 1.51 -27.55
N LYS A 301 12.14 1.98 -27.12
CA LYS A 301 11.69 3.36 -27.39
C LYS A 301 12.69 4.40 -26.88
N LYS A 302 13.15 4.26 -25.63
CA LYS A 302 14.13 5.19 -25.05
C LYS A 302 15.45 5.21 -25.81
N ASP A 303 15.86 4.07 -26.35
CA ASP A 303 17.14 3.94 -27.06
C ASP A 303 17.06 4.53 -28.49
N HIS A 304 15.88 4.66 -29.08
CA HIS A 304 15.72 5.04 -30.49
C HIS A 304 15.00 6.39 -30.71
N PHE A 305 14.27 6.90 -29.73
CA PHE A 305 13.56 8.18 -29.83
C PHE A 305 14.09 9.19 -28.82
N ALA A 306 14.25 10.44 -29.25
CA ALA A 306 14.66 11.53 -28.38
C ALA A 306 13.54 11.86 -27.37
N ASP A 307 13.94 12.38 -26.19
CA ASP A 307 13.00 12.91 -25.21
C ASP A 307 12.11 13.98 -25.84
N GLY A 308 10.78 13.87 -25.63
CA GLY A 308 9.80 14.79 -26.21
C GLY A 308 9.34 14.44 -27.62
N THR A 309 9.78 13.31 -28.21
CA THR A 309 9.18 12.80 -29.45
C THR A 309 7.67 12.59 -29.26
N PRO A 310 6.81 13.09 -30.14
CA PRO A 310 5.35 12.93 -30.06
C PRO A 310 4.93 11.46 -29.88
N GLU A 311 3.95 11.20 -29.05
CA GLU A 311 3.52 9.83 -28.72
C GLU A 311 3.01 9.08 -29.95
N ASP A 312 2.32 9.77 -30.85
CA ASP A 312 1.82 9.22 -32.11
C ASP A 312 2.92 8.71 -33.09
N GLN A 313 4.18 9.10 -32.87
CA GLN A 313 5.35 8.58 -33.58
C GLN A 313 6.01 7.40 -32.89
N THR A 314 5.73 7.18 -31.59
CA THR A 314 6.43 6.20 -30.77
C THR A 314 5.55 5.00 -30.37
N VAL A 315 4.25 5.04 -30.68
CA VAL A 315 3.35 3.89 -30.45
C VAL A 315 3.68 2.71 -31.37
N PRO A 316 3.31 1.46 -30.99
CA PRO A 316 3.63 0.27 -31.76
C PRO A 316 3.22 0.32 -33.25
N ASP A 317 2.07 0.89 -33.54
CA ASP A 317 1.51 0.95 -34.91
C ASP A 317 2.02 2.14 -35.75
N ALA A 318 2.80 3.05 -35.15
CA ALA A 318 3.38 4.18 -35.87
C ALA A 318 4.45 3.73 -36.86
N CYS A 319 4.61 4.52 -37.95
CA CYS A 319 5.59 4.30 -38.99
C CYS A 319 6.37 5.60 -39.27
N PRO A 320 7.26 6.06 -38.36
CA PRO A 320 7.94 7.35 -38.46
C PRO A 320 8.85 7.45 -39.67
N ALA A 321 9.42 6.35 -40.15
CA ALA A 321 10.27 6.33 -41.34
C ALA A 321 9.46 6.44 -42.67
N GLY A 322 8.13 6.34 -42.67
CA GLY A 322 7.28 6.43 -43.85
C GLY A 322 7.40 5.25 -44.82
N ASP A 323 7.95 4.12 -44.40
CA ASP A 323 8.23 2.94 -45.25
C ASP A 323 7.11 1.86 -45.15
N GLY A 324 6.03 2.14 -44.42
CA GLY A 324 4.92 1.21 -44.20
C GLY A 324 5.19 0.12 -43.17
N ILE A 325 6.35 0.14 -42.50
CA ILE A 325 6.74 -0.85 -41.50
C ILE A 325 6.58 -0.21 -40.12
N THR A 326 5.73 -0.84 -39.29
CA THR A 326 5.38 -0.32 -37.98
C THR A 326 6.54 -0.41 -36.98
N ASN A 327 6.53 0.43 -35.96
CA ASN A 327 7.49 0.37 -34.86
C ASN A 327 7.54 -1.03 -34.21
N LEU A 328 6.40 -1.68 -34.01
CA LEU A 328 6.34 -3.04 -33.47
C LEU A 328 7.09 -4.04 -34.35
N MET A 329 6.91 -3.97 -35.67
CA MET A 329 7.61 -4.85 -36.60
C MET A 329 9.12 -4.57 -36.59
N LYS A 330 9.53 -3.31 -36.57
CA LYS A 330 10.94 -2.93 -36.46
C LYS A 330 11.59 -3.32 -35.15
N TYR A 331 10.87 -3.14 -34.07
CA TYR A 331 11.28 -3.60 -32.73
C TYR A 331 11.52 -5.12 -32.71
N ALA A 332 10.55 -5.88 -33.18
CA ALA A 332 10.62 -7.34 -33.24
C ALA A 332 11.77 -7.86 -34.12
N ALA A 333 12.09 -7.11 -35.18
CA ALA A 333 13.16 -7.42 -36.14
C ALA A 333 14.53 -6.83 -35.79
N GLY A 334 14.66 -6.02 -34.74
CA GLY A 334 15.90 -5.34 -34.38
C GLY A 334 16.32 -4.21 -35.34
N LEU A 335 15.36 -3.53 -35.91
CA LEU A 335 15.57 -2.46 -36.89
C LEU A 335 15.38 -1.08 -36.23
N ASP A 336 16.03 -0.07 -36.81
CA ASP A 336 15.90 1.33 -36.39
C ASP A 336 14.55 1.91 -36.86
N PRO A 337 13.67 2.39 -35.94
CA PRO A 337 12.35 2.93 -36.33
C PRO A 337 12.43 4.16 -37.20
N ASN A 338 13.52 4.93 -37.11
CA ASN A 338 13.71 6.20 -37.82
C ASN A 338 14.33 6.02 -39.21
N LYS A 339 14.73 4.80 -39.58
CA LYS A 339 15.33 4.50 -40.88
C LYS A 339 14.39 3.68 -41.72
N PRO A 340 14.15 4.09 -43.01
CA PRO A 340 13.36 3.28 -43.90
C PRO A 340 14.07 1.97 -44.27
N CYS A 341 13.31 0.88 -44.35
CA CYS A 341 13.80 -0.40 -44.85
C CYS A 341 12.85 -0.91 -45.96
N GLY A 342 13.37 -1.72 -46.88
CA GLY A 342 12.58 -2.19 -48.01
C GLY A 342 11.65 -3.35 -47.67
N SER A 343 12.04 -4.26 -46.82
CA SER A 343 11.25 -5.38 -46.34
C SER A 343 11.90 -5.99 -45.11
N VAL A 344 11.06 -6.42 -44.19
CA VAL A 344 11.50 -7.17 -43.01
C VAL A 344 11.63 -8.66 -43.28
N THR A 345 10.83 -9.15 -44.22
CA THR A 345 10.77 -10.58 -44.55
C THR A 345 11.39 -10.87 -45.92
N ARG A 346 11.92 -12.08 -46.07
CA ARG A 346 12.38 -12.65 -47.32
C ARG A 346 11.57 -13.89 -47.65
N LEU A 347 10.98 -13.94 -48.82
CA LEU A 347 10.32 -15.12 -49.35
C LEU A 347 11.27 -15.84 -50.32
N ALA A 348 11.43 -17.14 -50.13
CA ALA A 348 12.26 -18.00 -50.98
C ALA A 348 11.51 -19.31 -51.29
N VAL A 349 12.03 -20.08 -52.27
CA VAL A 349 11.62 -21.45 -52.47
C VAL A 349 12.76 -22.35 -52.00
N ARG A 350 12.43 -23.36 -51.21
CA ARG A 350 13.37 -24.36 -50.74
C ARG A 350 12.96 -25.73 -51.27
N GLU A 351 13.93 -26.46 -51.80
CA GLU A 351 13.75 -27.86 -52.16
C GLU A 351 14.28 -28.77 -51.07
N GLU A 352 13.43 -29.64 -50.53
CA GLU A 352 13.78 -30.67 -49.58
C GLU A 352 13.16 -32.00 -50.01
N ASN A 353 13.97 -33.04 -50.14
CA ASN A 353 13.54 -34.41 -50.54
C ASN A 353 12.79 -34.47 -51.88
N GLY A 354 13.12 -33.55 -52.83
CA GLY A 354 12.48 -33.46 -54.13
C GLY A 354 11.14 -32.69 -54.13
N GLU A 355 10.76 -32.09 -53.00
CA GLU A 355 9.58 -31.21 -52.87
C GLU A 355 10.02 -29.75 -52.73
N CYS A 356 9.39 -28.90 -53.51
CA CYS A 356 9.58 -27.46 -53.43
C CYS A 356 8.50 -26.82 -52.53
N ARG A 357 8.91 -25.98 -51.60
CA ARG A 357 8.01 -25.27 -50.69
C ARG A 357 8.42 -23.77 -50.55
N LEU A 358 7.45 -22.92 -50.18
CA LEU A 358 7.75 -21.57 -49.79
C LEU A 358 8.40 -21.51 -48.42
N VAL A 359 9.40 -20.68 -48.28
CA VAL A 359 10.03 -20.34 -46.98
C VAL A 359 9.96 -18.85 -46.76
N LEU A 360 9.41 -18.45 -45.62
CA LEU A 360 9.41 -17.06 -45.17
C LEU A 360 10.46 -16.93 -44.06
N GLU A 361 11.42 -16.03 -44.26
CA GLU A 361 12.54 -15.78 -43.33
C GLU A 361 12.48 -14.34 -42.84
N TRP A 362 12.87 -14.11 -41.57
CA TRP A 362 12.98 -12.77 -40.99
C TRP A 362 14.04 -12.68 -39.88
N PRO A 363 14.62 -11.48 -39.65
CA PRO A 363 15.50 -11.26 -38.52
C PRO A 363 14.70 -11.15 -37.24
N VAL A 364 15.32 -11.48 -36.10
CA VAL A 364 14.70 -11.47 -34.75
C VAL A 364 15.55 -10.67 -33.81
N ASN A 365 14.93 -9.74 -33.11
CA ASN A 365 15.53 -9.08 -31.97
C ASN A 365 15.41 -9.96 -30.72
N THR A 366 16.49 -10.59 -30.31
CA THR A 366 16.50 -11.46 -29.12
C THR A 366 16.21 -10.74 -27.82
N ALA A 367 16.28 -9.40 -27.77
CA ALA A 367 15.89 -8.59 -26.64
C ALA A 367 14.37 -8.28 -26.58
N ALA A 368 13.63 -8.54 -27.68
CA ALA A 368 12.19 -8.35 -27.76
C ALA A 368 11.46 -9.59 -27.20
N THR A 369 11.51 -9.78 -25.90
CA THR A 369 10.96 -10.97 -25.22
C THR A 369 9.44 -10.90 -24.99
N ASP A 370 8.82 -9.77 -25.31
CA ASP A 370 7.39 -9.46 -25.18
C ASP A 370 6.63 -9.49 -26.52
N VAL A 371 7.19 -10.17 -27.55
CA VAL A 371 6.53 -10.32 -28.85
C VAL A 371 6.31 -11.78 -29.21
N THR A 372 5.25 -12.01 -29.97
CA THR A 372 4.90 -13.28 -30.57
C THR A 372 4.89 -13.15 -32.09
N PHE A 373 5.53 -14.10 -32.77
CA PHE A 373 5.55 -14.16 -34.23
C PHE A 373 4.53 -15.18 -34.72
N SER A 374 3.65 -14.78 -35.62
CA SER A 374 2.81 -15.73 -36.36
C SER A 374 2.90 -15.50 -37.87
N VAL A 375 2.72 -16.57 -38.63
CA VAL A 375 2.68 -16.54 -40.07
C VAL A 375 1.25 -16.77 -40.52
N GLU A 376 0.78 -15.87 -41.39
CA GLU A 376 -0.54 -15.96 -41.99
C GLU A 376 -0.41 -16.17 -43.49
N SER A 377 -1.35 -16.92 -44.09
CA SER A 377 -1.46 -17.15 -45.50
C SER A 377 -2.78 -16.67 -46.09
N THR A 378 -2.78 -16.39 -47.41
CA THR A 378 -3.99 -16.11 -48.17
C THR A 378 -3.81 -16.46 -49.64
N GLU A 379 -4.93 -16.73 -50.34
CA GLU A 379 -5.00 -16.91 -51.78
C GLU A 379 -5.63 -15.69 -52.51
N ASP A 380 -6.36 -14.83 -51.73
CA ASP A 380 -7.16 -13.74 -52.24
C ASP A 380 -6.72 -12.33 -51.77
N LEU A 381 -5.74 -12.26 -50.87
CA LEU A 381 -5.27 -11.05 -50.17
C LEU A 381 -6.34 -10.37 -49.28
N VAL A 382 -7.47 -11.02 -49.08
CA VAL A 382 -8.58 -10.53 -48.27
C VAL A 382 -8.75 -11.37 -47.03
N THR A 383 -8.83 -12.69 -47.18
CA THR A 383 -9.03 -13.64 -46.11
C THR A 383 -7.70 -14.24 -45.68
N TRP A 384 -7.18 -13.80 -44.54
CA TRP A 384 -5.93 -14.31 -43.97
C TRP A 384 -6.21 -15.41 -42.94
N ARG A 385 -5.42 -16.47 -42.97
CA ARG A 385 -5.48 -17.59 -42.03
C ARG A 385 -4.13 -17.72 -41.36
N GLU A 386 -4.16 -17.91 -40.04
CA GLU A 386 -2.95 -18.19 -39.29
C GLU A 386 -2.50 -19.65 -39.57
N GLU A 387 -1.26 -19.79 -40.00
CA GLU A 387 -0.65 -21.10 -40.30
C GLU A 387 0.14 -21.63 -39.14
N ALA A 388 0.91 -20.78 -38.46
CA ALA A 388 1.74 -21.17 -37.33
C ALA A 388 2.10 -19.97 -36.46
N THR A 389 2.26 -20.23 -35.15
CA THR A 389 3.06 -19.42 -34.25
C THR A 389 4.49 -19.95 -34.28
N VAL A 390 5.48 -19.09 -34.47
CA VAL A 390 6.89 -19.47 -34.64
C VAL A 390 7.71 -19.01 -33.45
N GLU A 391 8.35 -19.96 -32.77
CA GLU A 391 9.33 -19.69 -31.73
C GLU A 391 10.70 -19.48 -32.38
N PRO A 392 11.32 -18.27 -32.23
CA PRO A 392 12.61 -18.00 -32.83
C PRO A 392 13.74 -18.84 -32.21
N SER A 393 14.70 -19.24 -33.02
CA SER A 393 15.95 -19.85 -32.54
C SER A 393 17.13 -18.94 -32.89
N GLY A 394 17.43 -17.99 -31.97
CA GLY A 394 18.49 -16.99 -32.17
C GLY A 394 18.03 -15.70 -32.84
N ASP A 395 18.89 -15.10 -33.66
CA ASP A 395 18.69 -13.80 -34.31
C ASP A 395 17.91 -13.87 -35.66
N ARG A 396 17.41 -15.05 -36.01
CA ARG A 396 16.61 -15.30 -37.20
C ARG A 396 15.53 -16.32 -36.94
N ALA A 397 14.44 -16.21 -37.66
CA ALA A 397 13.39 -17.22 -37.68
C ALA A 397 12.97 -17.49 -39.14
N GLU A 398 12.41 -18.67 -39.36
CA GLU A 398 11.86 -19.10 -40.63
C GLU A 398 10.57 -19.90 -40.45
N TYR A 399 9.73 -19.83 -41.44
CA TYR A 399 8.56 -20.70 -41.59
C TYR A 399 8.60 -21.41 -42.89
N LEU A 400 8.59 -22.74 -42.91
CA LEU A 400 8.45 -23.57 -44.10
C LEU A 400 6.97 -23.87 -44.31
N ASP A 401 6.43 -23.47 -45.46
CA ASP A 401 5.02 -23.68 -45.81
C ASP A 401 4.69 -25.19 -45.89
N SER A 402 3.52 -25.53 -45.39
CA SER A 402 3.01 -26.92 -45.48
C SER A 402 2.66 -27.34 -46.89
N ILE A 403 2.42 -26.37 -47.82
CA ILE A 403 2.00 -26.65 -49.17
C ILE A 403 3.21 -26.90 -50.08
N VAL A 404 3.20 -28.05 -50.75
CA VAL A 404 4.18 -28.41 -51.80
C VAL A 404 3.83 -27.67 -53.09
N ILE A 405 4.82 -27.05 -53.75
CA ILE A 405 4.66 -26.42 -55.02
C ILE A 405 4.73 -27.49 -56.12
N ASP A 406 3.58 -28.02 -56.48
CA ASP A 406 3.40 -29.01 -57.55
C ASP A 406 2.22 -28.59 -58.46
N GLY A 407 1.85 -29.42 -59.40
CA GLY A 407 0.74 -29.15 -60.33
C GLY A 407 -0.65 -29.07 -59.66
N ASN A 408 -0.77 -29.40 -58.37
CA ASN A 408 -1.98 -29.34 -57.58
C ASN A 408 -1.98 -28.18 -56.57
N ALA A 409 -0.87 -27.43 -56.48
CA ALA A 409 -0.78 -26.26 -55.60
C ALA A 409 -1.77 -25.15 -56.02
N PRO A 410 -2.26 -24.33 -55.09
CA PRO A 410 -3.06 -23.15 -55.40
C PRO A 410 -2.32 -22.26 -56.40
N THR A 411 -3.04 -21.68 -57.35
CA THR A 411 -2.47 -20.80 -58.39
C THR A 411 -1.90 -19.50 -57.81
N ARG A 412 -2.27 -19.15 -56.61
CA ARG A 412 -1.79 -17.99 -55.84
C ARG A 412 -1.72 -18.35 -54.38
N ARG A 413 -0.60 -18.05 -53.76
CA ARG A 413 -0.42 -18.18 -52.29
C ARG A 413 0.51 -17.07 -51.84
N PHE A 414 0.07 -16.36 -50.81
CA PHE A 414 0.81 -15.27 -50.20
C PHE A 414 1.02 -15.60 -48.73
N LEU A 415 2.21 -15.29 -48.24
CA LEU A 415 2.56 -15.42 -46.80
C LEU A 415 2.90 -14.04 -46.24
N ARG A 416 2.51 -13.78 -45.03
CA ARG A 416 2.94 -12.61 -44.30
C ARG A 416 3.32 -12.94 -42.84
N LEU A 417 4.27 -12.20 -42.35
CA LEU A 417 4.61 -12.18 -40.93
C LEU A 417 3.65 -11.26 -40.17
N LYS A 418 3.13 -11.72 -39.05
CA LYS A 418 2.38 -10.93 -38.11
C LYS A 418 3.13 -10.94 -36.79
N VAL A 419 3.26 -9.77 -36.16
CA VAL A 419 3.84 -9.61 -34.85
C VAL A 419 2.76 -9.08 -33.91
N SER A 420 2.63 -9.71 -32.77
CA SER A 420 1.77 -9.24 -31.68
C SER A 420 2.60 -9.07 -30.43
N ARG A 421 2.11 -8.23 -29.51
CA ARG A 421 2.74 -7.96 -28.22
C ARG A 421 1.72 -8.22 -27.13
N GLU A 422 2.16 -8.88 -26.04
CA GLU A 422 1.38 -9.10 -24.81
C GLU A 422 1.26 -7.83 -23.97
#